data_a752d9ed1926f98cb478205e2b4071d0
#
_entry.id   a752d9ed1926f98cb478205e2b4071d0
#
_cell.length_a   1.000
_cell.length_b   1.000
_cell.length_c   1.000
_cell.angle_alpha   90.00
_cell.angle_beta   90.00
_cell.angle_gamma   90.00
#
_symmetry.space_group_name_H-M   'P 1'
#
loop_
_entity.id
_entity.type
_entity.pdbx_description
1 polymer ?
#
loop_
_entity_poly.entity_id
_entity_poly.type
_entity_poly.pdbx_seq_one_letter_code
_entity_poly.pdbx_strand_id
1 'polypeptide(L)'
;ADKYQKTESWASFGRLTDEQKKKTTVTAYFYGTGLDIKGFVDPGHGIYKVFLDGKEVPYQDGMGNASTIDGKKYFSGHATQRQGNQTLVSLKGLDENLHVVTLQLDPDRNDLSRNIGIQVDQFITRGEGSGLYSKEELLQSITKWKDDLANFDPTGLKNTPTARQAFQANLDKLKNQLSAETVDAQDVMLTVSTLQDILSKDENYQKPGEEPSPEQPAEPKQPEIEYNKAMASLTEAIEKKVGELGSNNDAKKKLIELANQAITAIQEAKTQEEVNKALESALEQISKLEAAKPERPAEPKKPAEPEKPAQPEKPAQPEKPA
;
A
#
# COMPACT_ATOMS: atom_id res chain seq x y z
N ALA A 1 7.81 -8.89 -19.76
CA ALA A 1 6.52 -9.21 -20.40
C ALA A 1 5.55 -9.54 -19.28
N ASP A 2 4.61 -8.64 -19.02
CA ASP A 2 3.61 -8.75 -17.98
C ASP A 2 2.74 -9.99 -18.23
N LYS A 3 2.91 -11.02 -17.43
CA LYS A 3 2.02 -12.18 -17.43
C LYS A 3 0.76 -11.82 -16.68
N TYR A 4 -0.22 -11.26 -17.36
CA TYR A 4 -1.58 -11.12 -16.86
C TYR A 4 -2.23 -12.51 -16.84
N GLN A 5 -2.39 -13.10 -15.68
CA GLN A 5 -3.35 -14.19 -15.51
C GLN A 5 -4.68 -13.57 -15.07
N LYS A 6 -5.62 -13.48 -16.00
CA LYS A 6 -7.03 -13.25 -15.67
C LYS A 6 -7.57 -14.52 -15.04
N THR A 7 -7.63 -14.57 -13.74
CA THR A 7 -8.37 -15.60 -13.01
C THR A 7 -9.57 -14.94 -12.34
N GLU A 8 -10.72 -15.00 -12.98
CA GLU A 8 -11.98 -14.72 -12.28
C GLU A 8 -12.26 -15.91 -11.36
N SER A 9 -11.96 -15.77 -10.08
CA SER A 9 -12.44 -16.69 -9.06
C SER A 9 -13.66 -16.09 -8.41
N TRP A 10 -14.84 -16.56 -8.82
CA TRP A 10 -16.12 -16.16 -8.25
C TRP A 10 -16.67 -17.30 -7.40
N ALA A 11 -17.00 -17.02 -6.15
CA ALA A 11 -17.71 -17.93 -5.29
C ALA A 11 -18.88 -17.20 -4.60
N SER A 12 -20.10 -17.68 -4.81
CA SER A 12 -21.30 -17.17 -4.16
C SER A 12 -21.62 -18.02 -2.93
N PHE A 13 -21.71 -17.39 -1.74
CA PHE A 13 -21.61 -18.10 -0.47
C PHE A 13 -22.83 -17.98 0.45
N GLY A 14 -23.98 -17.67 -0.03
CA GLY A 14 -25.17 -17.45 0.79
C GLY A 14 -25.61 -18.61 1.72
N ARG A 15 -24.91 -19.77 1.70
CA ARG A 15 -25.27 -20.94 2.47
C ARG A 15 -24.07 -21.73 3.06
N LEU A 16 -22.87 -21.15 3.08
CA LEU A 16 -21.72 -21.83 3.64
C LEU A 16 -21.72 -21.78 5.16
N THR A 17 -21.30 -22.87 5.79
CA THR A 17 -20.97 -22.89 7.23
C THR A 17 -19.73 -22.03 7.47
N ASP A 18 -19.52 -21.61 8.74
CA ASP A 18 -18.35 -20.79 9.08
C ASP A 18 -17.02 -21.52 8.81
N GLU A 19 -17.01 -22.85 8.97
CA GLU A 19 -15.85 -23.64 8.56
C GLU A 19 -15.61 -23.64 7.05
N GLN A 20 -16.68 -23.69 6.25
CA GLN A 20 -16.54 -23.58 4.78
C GLN A 20 -16.09 -22.19 4.37
N LYS A 21 -16.56 -21.14 5.05
CA LYS A 21 -16.10 -19.77 4.82
C LYS A 21 -14.61 -19.62 5.12
N LYS A 22 -14.13 -20.20 6.23
CA LYS A 22 -12.69 -20.22 6.58
C LYS A 22 -11.83 -20.96 5.55
N LYS A 23 -12.38 -21.95 4.86
CA LYS A 23 -11.71 -22.67 3.77
C LYS A 23 -11.76 -21.92 2.44
N THR A 24 -12.55 -20.86 2.33
CA THR A 24 -12.62 -20.05 1.14
C THR A 24 -11.46 -19.05 1.15
N THR A 25 -10.48 -19.33 0.32
CA THR A 25 -9.25 -18.56 0.23
C THR A 25 -8.93 -18.21 -1.21
N VAL A 26 -8.22 -17.09 -1.37
CA VAL A 26 -7.52 -16.73 -2.60
C VAL A 26 -6.04 -16.68 -2.24
N THR A 27 -5.23 -17.50 -2.91
CA THR A 27 -3.80 -17.58 -2.63
C THR A 27 -3.01 -17.19 -3.88
N ALA A 28 -1.99 -16.36 -3.70
CA ALA A 28 -0.99 -16.05 -4.71
C ALA A 28 0.41 -16.41 -4.21
N TYR A 29 1.22 -16.91 -5.12
CA TYR A 29 2.64 -17.20 -4.93
C TYR A 29 3.43 -16.25 -5.81
N PHE A 30 4.43 -15.58 -5.27
CA PHE A 30 5.16 -14.57 -6.03
C PHE A 30 6.61 -14.43 -5.54
N TYR A 31 7.45 -13.90 -6.40
CA TYR A 31 8.78 -13.39 -6.06
C TYR A 31 8.73 -11.86 -6.16
N GLY A 32 9.34 -11.16 -5.22
CA GLY A 32 9.45 -9.70 -5.26
C GLY A 32 9.41 -9.03 -3.88
N THR A 33 9.34 -7.70 -3.90
CA THR A 33 9.34 -6.85 -2.71
C THR A 33 7.94 -6.34 -2.33
N GLY A 34 6.90 -6.86 -2.98
CA GLY A 34 5.52 -6.51 -2.69
C GLY A 34 4.52 -7.04 -3.70
N LEU A 35 3.25 -6.91 -3.35
CA LEU A 35 2.12 -7.38 -4.16
C LEU A 35 0.91 -6.46 -3.95
N ASP A 36 0.30 -6.02 -5.06
CA ASP A 36 -1.05 -5.46 -5.03
C ASP A 36 -2.04 -6.52 -5.55
N ILE A 37 -3.10 -6.72 -4.81
CA ILE A 37 -4.25 -7.54 -5.20
C ILE A 37 -5.39 -6.62 -5.55
N LYS A 38 -5.82 -6.64 -6.79
CA LYS A 38 -6.94 -5.83 -7.27
C LYS A 38 -8.16 -6.68 -7.58
N GLY A 39 -9.32 -6.07 -7.43
CA GLY A 39 -10.59 -6.74 -7.70
C GLY A 39 -11.77 -5.80 -7.61
N PHE A 40 -12.93 -6.39 -7.35
CA PHE A 40 -14.16 -5.66 -7.13
C PHE A 40 -14.44 -5.48 -5.65
N VAL A 41 -15.01 -4.32 -5.31
CA VAL A 41 -15.73 -4.11 -4.05
C VAL A 41 -17.22 -4.07 -4.36
N ASP A 42 -18.05 -4.62 -3.46
CA ASP A 42 -19.48 -4.82 -3.70
C ASP A 42 -20.23 -4.93 -2.36
N PRO A 43 -21.52 -4.55 -2.28
CA PRO A 43 -22.31 -4.76 -1.07
C PRO A 43 -22.43 -6.23 -0.63
N GLY A 44 -22.21 -7.17 -1.54
CA GLY A 44 -22.19 -8.60 -1.27
C GLY A 44 -20.84 -9.15 -0.82
N HIS A 45 -19.76 -8.36 -0.85
CA HIS A 45 -18.44 -8.79 -0.43
C HIS A 45 -18.21 -8.56 1.07
N GLY A 46 -17.30 -9.34 1.63
CA GLY A 46 -17.06 -9.38 3.07
C GLY A 46 -15.68 -8.91 3.49
N ILE A 47 -15.43 -9.09 4.77
CA ILE A 47 -14.14 -8.88 5.42
C ILE A 47 -13.32 -10.15 5.30
N TYR A 48 -12.01 -10.00 5.21
CA TYR A 48 -11.08 -11.12 5.14
C TYR A 48 -9.81 -10.87 5.97
N LYS A 49 -9.20 -11.94 6.40
CA LYS A 49 -7.86 -11.97 6.95
C LYS A 49 -6.86 -12.10 5.82
N VAL A 50 -5.72 -11.46 5.98
CA VAL A 50 -4.60 -11.58 5.05
C VAL A 50 -3.47 -12.29 5.77
N PHE A 51 -2.94 -13.35 5.16
CA PHE A 51 -1.77 -14.08 5.65
C PHE A 51 -0.63 -13.88 4.66
N LEU A 52 0.54 -13.58 5.17
CA LEU A 52 1.79 -13.51 4.42
C LEU A 52 2.79 -14.44 5.10
N ASP A 53 3.32 -15.42 4.36
CA ASP A 53 4.35 -16.35 4.81
C ASP A 53 4.03 -17.00 6.17
N GLY A 54 2.77 -17.44 6.33
CA GLY A 54 2.26 -18.09 7.52
C GLY A 54 1.87 -17.17 8.68
N LYS A 55 1.98 -15.86 8.53
CA LYS A 55 1.64 -14.88 9.57
C LYS A 55 0.44 -14.03 9.14
N GLU A 56 -0.51 -13.81 10.07
CA GLU A 56 -1.61 -12.85 9.83
C GLU A 56 -1.05 -11.42 9.78
N VAL A 57 -1.41 -10.69 8.72
CA VAL A 57 -1.04 -9.29 8.52
C VAL A 57 -2.20 -8.41 9.01
N PRO A 58 -2.03 -7.65 10.09
CA PRO A 58 -3.05 -6.71 10.51
C PRO A 58 -3.20 -5.57 9.49
N TYR A 59 -4.44 -5.09 9.29
CA TYR A 59 -4.67 -3.95 8.41
C TYR A 59 -3.99 -2.69 8.96
N GLN A 60 -3.36 -1.94 8.07
CA GLN A 60 -2.84 -0.61 8.31
C GLN A 60 -3.32 0.33 7.19
N ASP A 61 -3.40 1.62 7.48
CA ASP A 61 -3.85 2.61 6.50
C ASP A 61 -2.96 2.61 5.25
N GLY A 62 -3.60 2.61 4.09
CA GLY A 62 -2.91 2.52 2.80
C GLY A 62 -2.68 1.09 2.28
N MET A 63 -3.03 0.06 3.04
CA MET A 63 -2.87 -1.34 2.61
C MET A 63 -4.04 -1.87 1.76
N GLY A 64 -4.92 -1.01 1.27
CA GLY A 64 -6.04 -1.39 0.41
C GLY A 64 -7.40 -1.02 0.97
N ASN A 65 -8.46 -1.63 0.40
CA ASN A 65 -9.83 -1.36 0.83
C ASN A 65 -10.11 -1.93 2.22
N ALA A 66 -10.86 -1.20 3.03
CA ALA A 66 -11.15 -1.57 4.41
C ALA A 66 -12.60 -1.30 4.81
N SER A 67 -13.05 -2.06 5.80
CA SER A 67 -14.26 -1.76 6.58
C SER A 67 -13.90 -1.53 8.04
N THR A 68 -14.64 -0.64 8.70
CA THR A 68 -14.46 -0.33 10.12
C THR A 68 -15.55 -1.02 10.94
N ILE A 69 -15.16 -1.80 11.96
CA ILE A 69 -16.04 -2.41 12.95
C ILE A 69 -15.51 -2.05 14.32
N ASP A 70 -16.33 -1.51 15.18
CA ASP A 70 -15.96 -1.12 16.56
C ASP A 70 -14.70 -0.24 16.63
N GLY A 71 -14.55 0.69 15.66
CA GLY A 71 -13.41 1.60 15.57
C GLY A 71 -12.12 0.98 15.01
N LYS A 72 -12.12 -0.31 14.69
CA LYS A 72 -10.96 -1.01 14.10
C LYS A 72 -11.19 -1.30 12.62
N LYS A 73 -10.15 -1.08 11.82
CA LYS A 73 -10.18 -1.36 10.37
C LYS A 73 -9.72 -2.77 10.05
N TYR A 74 -10.34 -3.36 9.05
CA TYR A 74 -10.06 -4.69 8.54
C TYR A 74 -10.03 -4.68 7.02
N PHE A 75 -9.21 -5.52 6.39
CA PHE A 75 -9.27 -5.74 4.95
C PHE A 75 -10.66 -6.15 4.53
N SER A 76 -11.18 -5.56 3.46
CA SER A 76 -12.55 -5.78 3.05
C SER A 76 -12.74 -5.63 1.54
N GLY A 77 -13.60 -6.48 0.99
CA GLY A 77 -14.18 -6.27 -0.35
C GLY A 77 -15.53 -5.54 -0.30
N HIS A 78 -16.03 -5.19 0.90
CA HIS A 78 -17.33 -4.54 1.05
C HIS A 78 -17.28 -3.07 0.63
N ALA A 79 -18.34 -2.65 -0.10
CA ALA A 79 -18.64 -1.26 -0.39
C ALA A 79 -20.15 -1.10 -0.57
N THR A 80 -20.67 0.12 -0.44
CA THR A 80 -22.09 0.41 -0.63
C THR A 80 -22.56 0.27 -2.08
N GLN A 81 -21.63 0.33 -3.02
CA GLN A 81 -21.85 0.18 -4.47
C GLN A 81 -20.74 -0.66 -5.09
N ARG A 82 -21.07 -1.41 -6.14
CA ARG A 82 -20.08 -2.18 -6.89
C ARG A 82 -19.11 -1.26 -7.63
N GLN A 83 -17.81 -1.49 -7.42
CA GLN A 83 -16.74 -0.78 -8.10
C GLN A 83 -15.64 -1.77 -8.49
N GLY A 84 -15.20 -1.68 -9.73
CA GLY A 84 -14.09 -2.50 -10.24
C GLY A 84 -12.73 -1.84 -10.04
N ASN A 85 -11.67 -2.61 -10.31
CA ASN A 85 -10.29 -2.15 -10.25
C ASN A 85 -9.86 -1.51 -8.91
N GLN A 86 -10.44 -1.97 -7.82
CA GLN A 86 -10.10 -1.50 -6.48
C GLN A 86 -8.91 -2.29 -5.94
N THR A 87 -8.02 -1.63 -5.20
CA THR A 87 -6.95 -2.31 -4.49
C THR A 87 -7.53 -2.95 -3.23
N LEU A 88 -7.66 -4.27 -3.23
CA LEU A 88 -8.15 -5.03 -2.09
C LEU A 88 -7.06 -5.19 -1.02
N VAL A 89 -5.83 -5.47 -1.46
CA VAL A 89 -4.64 -5.61 -0.59
C VAL A 89 -3.45 -4.98 -1.30
N SER A 90 -2.62 -4.25 -0.55
CA SER A 90 -1.34 -3.71 -1.00
C SER A 90 -0.27 -4.02 0.04
N LEU A 91 0.63 -4.93 -0.28
CA LEU A 91 1.81 -5.26 0.52
C LEU A 91 3.04 -4.63 -0.12
N LYS A 92 3.86 -3.94 0.66
CA LYS A 92 5.04 -3.21 0.19
C LYS A 92 6.18 -3.36 1.18
N GLY A 93 7.41 -3.17 0.68
CA GLY A 93 8.61 -3.20 1.53
C GLY A 93 8.90 -4.58 2.11
N LEU A 94 8.52 -5.63 1.39
CA LEU A 94 8.92 -6.99 1.71
C LEU A 94 10.37 -7.21 1.31
N ASP A 95 11.02 -8.17 1.92
CA ASP A 95 12.31 -8.65 1.45
C ASP A 95 12.17 -9.19 0.02
N GLU A 96 13.20 -9.04 -0.80
CA GLU A 96 13.24 -9.60 -2.14
C GLU A 96 13.37 -11.12 -2.07
N ASN A 97 12.23 -11.80 -2.14
CA ASN A 97 12.15 -13.25 -1.90
C ASN A 97 10.88 -13.85 -2.53
N LEU A 98 10.78 -15.20 -2.42
CA LEU A 98 9.53 -15.92 -2.65
C LEU A 98 8.58 -15.68 -1.48
N HIS A 99 7.32 -15.42 -1.79
CA HIS A 99 6.26 -15.17 -0.82
C HIS A 99 4.98 -15.92 -1.16
N VAL A 100 4.20 -16.20 -0.13
CA VAL A 100 2.84 -16.70 -0.26
C VAL A 100 1.89 -15.75 0.46
N VAL A 101 0.91 -15.21 -0.24
CA VAL A 101 -0.16 -14.40 0.34
C VAL A 101 -1.48 -15.14 0.20
N THR A 102 -2.29 -15.15 1.25
CA THR A 102 -3.63 -15.74 1.26
C THR A 102 -4.63 -14.76 1.83
N LEU A 103 -5.70 -14.51 1.09
CA LEU A 103 -6.91 -13.86 1.60
C LEU A 103 -7.88 -14.94 2.03
N GLN A 104 -8.31 -14.90 3.27
CA GLN A 104 -9.25 -15.85 3.87
C GLN A 104 -10.47 -15.09 4.37
N LEU A 105 -11.68 -15.50 3.97
CA LEU A 105 -12.90 -14.92 4.51
C LEU A 105 -12.94 -15.05 6.04
N ASP A 106 -13.33 -13.97 6.71
CA ASP A 106 -13.49 -13.91 8.14
C ASP A 106 -14.99 -13.99 8.51
N PRO A 107 -15.50 -15.17 8.89
CA PRO A 107 -16.91 -15.32 9.21
C PRO A 107 -17.32 -14.55 10.48
N ASP A 108 -16.36 -14.31 11.39
CA ASP A 108 -16.65 -13.72 12.70
C ASP A 108 -16.94 -12.20 12.60
N ARG A 109 -16.62 -11.57 11.47
CA ARG A 109 -16.74 -10.11 11.25
C ARG A 109 -17.60 -9.71 10.07
N ASN A 110 -18.39 -10.62 9.51
CA ASN A 110 -19.13 -10.37 8.28
C ASN A 110 -20.61 -10.02 8.48
N ASP A 111 -20.92 -9.22 9.49
CA ASP A 111 -22.29 -8.70 9.71
C ASP A 111 -22.72 -7.66 8.67
N LEU A 112 -21.76 -7.10 7.92
CA LEU A 112 -21.99 -6.02 6.95
C LEU A 112 -22.60 -6.49 5.63
N SER A 113 -22.49 -7.77 5.29
CA SER A 113 -22.82 -8.30 3.96
C SER A 113 -23.79 -9.46 4.05
N ARG A 114 -24.82 -9.44 3.20
CA ARG A 114 -25.77 -10.54 3.03
C ARG A 114 -25.16 -11.75 2.30
N ASN A 115 -24.17 -11.50 1.45
CA ASN A 115 -23.44 -12.51 0.69
C ASN A 115 -21.96 -12.27 0.91
N ILE A 116 -21.28 -13.25 1.46
CA ILE A 116 -19.86 -13.15 1.76
C ILE A 116 -19.09 -13.63 0.53
N GLY A 117 -18.39 -12.72 -0.16
CA GLY A 117 -17.60 -13.04 -1.34
C GLY A 117 -16.28 -12.28 -1.36
N ILE A 118 -15.34 -12.80 -2.13
CA ILE A 118 -14.13 -12.12 -2.57
C ILE A 118 -14.05 -12.28 -4.08
N GLN A 119 -13.82 -11.20 -4.80
CA GLN A 119 -13.58 -11.24 -6.23
C GLN A 119 -12.25 -10.55 -6.53
N VAL A 120 -11.29 -11.34 -7.01
CA VAL A 120 -9.95 -10.88 -7.40
C VAL A 120 -9.85 -10.93 -8.91
N ASP A 121 -9.33 -9.86 -9.51
CA ASP A 121 -9.13 -9.73 -10.96
C ASP A 121 -7.66 -9.76 -11.35
N GLN A 122 -6.79 -9.20 -10.50
CA GLN A 122 -5.41 -8.97 -10.88
C GLN A 122 -4.46 -9.04 -9.69
N PHE A 123 -3.28 -9.60 -9.92
CA PHE A 123 -2.13 -9.53 -9.05
C PHE A 123 -1.03 -8.74 -9.73
N ILE A 124 -0.44 -7.76 -9.03
CA ILE A 124 0.64 -6.91 -9.51
C ILE A 124 1.81 -7.07 -8.55
N THR A 125 2.86 -7.73 -8.98
CA THR A 125 4.10 -7.92 -8.21
C THR A 125 5.01 -6.70 -8.32
N ARG A 126 5.85 -6.47 -7.31
CA ARG A 126 6.79 -5.37 -7.21
C ARG A 126 8.20 -5.88 -6.99
N GLY A 127 9.17 -5.14 -7.48
CA GLY A 127 10.61 -5.45 -7.39
C GLY A 127 11.19 -5.88 -8.73
N GLU A 128 12.51 -5.84 -8.83
CA GLU A 128 13.23 -6.30 -10.03
C GLU A 128 13.08 -7.82 -10.16
N GLY A 129 12.86 -8.30 -11.36
CA GLY A 129 12.64 -9.74 -11.60
C GLY A 129 11.37 -10.32 -10.97
N SER A 130 10.50 -9.47 -10.38
CA SER A 130 9.28 -9.94 -9.72
C SER A 130 8.32 -10.65 -10.68
N GLY A 131 7.56 -11.62 -10.15
CA GLY A 131 6.59 -12.37 -10.93
C GLY A 131 5.73 -13.29 -10.10
N LEU A 132 4.63 -13.76 -10.72
CA LEU A 132 3.77 -14.78 -10.12
C LEU A 132 4.33 -16.17 -10.41
N TYR A 133 4.15 -17.06 -9.46
CA TYR A 133 4.55 -18.46 -9.49
C TYR A 133 3.33 -19.36 -9.34
N SER A 134 3.41 -20.58 -9.86
CA SER A 134 2.52 -21.64 -9.44
C SER A 134 2.95 -22.19 -8.07
N LYS A 135 2.05 -22.91 -7.39
CA LYS A 135 2.39 -23.59 -6.14
C LYS A 135 3.55 -24.57 -6.34
N GLU A 136 3.54 -25.29 -7.45
CA GLU A 136 4.55 -26.27 -7.82
C GLU A 136 5.93 -25.62 -8.01
N GLU A 137 6.01 -24.51 -8.74
CA GLU A 137 7.25 -23.76 -8.94
C GLU A 137 7.81 -23.22 -7.62
N LEU A 138 6.95 -22.68 -6.74
CA LEU A 138 7.36 -22.24 -5.41
C LEU A 138 7.92 -23.41 -4.60
N LEU A 139 7.21 -24.54 -4.53
CA LEU A 139 7.64 -25.70 -3.75
C LEU A 139 8.92 -26.33 -4.31
N GLN A 140 9.12 -26.34 -5.64
CA GLN A 140 10.36 -26.79 -6.26
C GLN A 140 11.55 -25.88 -5.85
N SER A 141 11.36 -24.56 -5.86
CA SER A 141 12.40 -23.61 -5.46
C SER A 141 12.75 -23.78 -3.97
N ILE A 142 11.76 -23.98 -3.10
CA ILE A 142 11.99 -24.22 -1.67
C ILE A 142 12.68 -25.59 -1.45
N THR A 143 12.31 -26.62 -2.22
CA THR A 143 12.95 -27.93 -2.13
C THR A 143 14.42 -27.85 -2.49
N LYS A 144 14.74 -27.15 -3.58
CA LYS A 144 16.15 -26.92 -3.97
C LYS A 144 16.92 -26.21 -2.87
N TRP A 145 16.38 -25.12 -2.35
CA TRP A 145 17.00 -24.37 -1.25
C TRP A 145 17.20 -25.25 0.00
N LYS A 146 16.22 -26.05 0.38
CA LYS A 146 16.35 -27.02 1.49
C LYS A 146 17.45 -28.05 1.22
N ASP A 147 17.59 -28.53 -0.01
CA ASP A 147 18.63 -29.49 -0.38
C ASP A 147 20.04 -28.84 -0.30
N ASP A 148 20.15 -27.58 -0.69
CA ASP A 148 21.38 -26.81 -0.53
C ASP A 148 21.73 -26.64 0.97
N LEU A 149 20.73 -26.38 1.83
CA LEU A 149 20.92 -26.28 3.29
C LEU A 149 21.29 -27.62 3.94
N ALA A 150 20.93 -28.77 3.38
CA ALA A 150 21.32 -30.06 3.94
C ALA A 150 22.85 -30.29 3.98
N ASN A 151 23.59 -29.57 3.12
CA ASN A 151 25.04 -29.59 3.06
C ASN A 151 25.69 -28.40 3.78
N PHE A 152 24.90 -27.51 4.33
CA PHE A 152 25.38 -26.35 5.06
C PHE A 152 25.72 -26.70 6.51
N ASP A 153 26.95 -26.42 6.94
CA ASP A 153 27.35 -26.56 8.33
C ASP A 153 27.18 -25.21 9.07
N PRO A 154 26.20 -25.09 9.97
CA PRO A 154 25.92 -23.84 10.68
C PRO A 154 26.92 -23.57 11.80
N THR A 155 28.23 -23.68 11.51
CA THR A 155 29.29 -23.47 12.50
C THR A 155 29.44 -21.99 12.91
N GLY A 156 29.02 -21.08 12.04
CA GLY A 156 28.99 -19.63 12.29
C GLY A 156 27.86 -19.16 13.18
N LEU A 157 26.85 -20.01 13.43
CA LEU A 157 25.81 -19.69 14.41
C LEU A 157 26.44 -19.50 15.78
N LYS A 158 26.62 -18.22 16.16
CA LYS A 158 27.25 -17.85 17.42
C LYS A 158 26.63 -18.62 18.58
N ASN A 159 27.26 -19.73 18.90
CA ASN A 159 27.48 -20.28 20.21
C ASN A 159 26.31 -20.65 21.09
N THR A 160 25.18 -21.02 20.56
CA THR A 160 24.30 -21.79 21.44
C THR A 160 23.99 -23.14 20.80
N PRO A 161 24.20 -24.25 21.53
CA PRO A 161 23.67 -25.55 21.12
C PRO A 161 22.22 -25.45 20.71
N THR A 162 21.46 -24.52 21.32
CA THR A 162 20.08 -24.17 21.04
C THR A 162 19.85 -23.66 19.62
N ALA A 163 20.71 -22.78 19.06
CA ALA A 163 20.53 -22.28 17.71
C ALA A 163 20.72 -23.36 16.64
N ARG A 164 21.72 -24.23 16.82
CA ARG A 164 21.96 -25.38 15.93
C ARG A 164 20.84 -26.41 16.02
N GLN A 165 20.34 -26.66 17.23
CA GLN A 165 19.17 -27.53 17.43
C GLN A 165 17.93 -26.95 16.77
N ALA A 166 17.71 -25.64 16.89
CA ALA A 166 16.60 -24.96 16.26
C ALA A 166 16.70 -25.00 14.71
N PHE A 167 17.90 -24.80 14.16
CA PHE A 167 18.15 -24.95 12.73
C PHE A 167 17.81 -26.36 12.24
N GLN A 168 18.38 -27.40 12.87
CA GLN A 168 18.13 -28.78 12.49
C GLN A 168 16.65 -29.16 12.62
N ALA A 169 16.00 -28.78 13.72
CA ALA A 169 14.58 -29.08 13.95
C ALA A 169 13.69 -28.44 12.90
N ASN A 170 13.98 -27.20 12.47
CA ASN A 170 13.21 -26.53 11.41
C ASN A 170 13.52 -27.10 10.03
N LEU A 171 14.76 -27.54 9.77
CA LEU A 171 15.09 -28.23 8.52
C LEU A 171 14.36 -29.56 8.40
N ASP A 172 14.32 -30.37 9.47
CA ASP A 172 13.57 -31.62 9.52
C ASP A 172 12.05 -31.37 9.40
N LYS A 173 11.55 -30.33 10.04
CA LYS A 173 10.16 -29.91 9.89
C LYS A 173 9.83 -29.55 8.43
N LEU A 174 10.67 -28.74 7.77
CA LEU A 174 10.50 -28.35 6.37
C LEU A 174 10.49 -29.59 5.45
N LYS A 175 11.41 -30.53 5.68
CA LYS A 175 11.46 -31.81 4.94
C LYS A 175 10.15 -32.59 5.07
N ASN A 176 9.61 -32.69 6.29
CA ASN A 176 8.36 -33.39 6.55
C ASN A 176 7.16 -32.70 5.90
N GLN A 177 7.11 -31.36 5.95
CA GLN A 177 6.06 -30.55 5.32
C GLN A 177 6.06 -30.71 3.79
N LEU A 178 7.23 -30.70 3.15
CA LEU A 178 7.37 -30.89 1.70
C LEU A 178 7.07 -32.32 1.24
N SER A 179 7.19 -33.30 2.13
CA SER A 179 6.90 -34.72 1.87
C SER A 179 5.46 -35.13 2.18
N ALA A 180 4.64 -34.21 2.70
CA ALA A 180 3.26 -34.49 3.04
C ALA A 180 2.40 -34.71 1.79
N GLU A 181 1.37 -35.57 1.87
CA GLU A 181 0.42 -35.80 0.79
C GLU A 181 -0.28 -34.49 0.36
N THR A 182 -0.57 -33.63 1.31
CA THR A 182 -1.11 -32.29 1.07
C THR A 182 -0.18 -31.26 1.69
N VAL A 183 0.48 -30.45 0.85
CA VAL A 183 1.40 -29.42 1.29
C VAL A 183 0.65 -28.12 1.52
N ASP A 184 0.73 -27.59 2.74
CA ASP A 184 0.28 -26.24 3.07
C ASP A 184 1.42 -25.23 2.85
N ALA A 185 1.25 -24.38 1.83
CA ALA A 185 2.29 -23.43 1.45
C ALA A 185 2.52 -22.33 2.51
N GLN A 186 1.51 -21.94 3.28
CA GLN A 186 1.68 -20.96 4.38
C GLN A 186 2.51 -21.55 5.52
N ASP A 187 2.24 -22.80 5.91
CA ASP A 187 3.03 -23.49 6.92
C ASP A 187 4.48 -23.73 6.48
N VAL A 188 4.68 -24.06 5.20
CA VAL A 188 6.02 -24.19 4.60
C VAL A 188 6.76 -22.85 4.68
N MET A 189 6.14 -21.75 4.24
CA MET A 189 6.77 -20.42 4.26
C MET A 189 7.06 -19.92 5.67
N LEU A 190 6.22 -20.24 6.65
CA LEU A 190 6.51 -19.93 8.05
C LEU A 190 7.79 -20.62 8.53
N THR A 191 7.98 -21.88 8.13
CA THR A 191 9.21 -22.64 8.46
C THR A 191 10.41 -22.08 7.70
N VAL A 192 10.24 -21.71 6.43
CA VAL A 192 11.29 -21.05 5.62
C VAL A 192 11.72 -19.74 6.26
N SER A 193 10.76 -18.86 6.63
CA SER A 193 11.06 -17.60 7.31
C SER A 193 11.83 -17.83 8.64
N THR A 194 11.45 -18.85 9.39
CA THR A 194 12.16 -19.20 10.65
C THR A 194 13.58 -19.64 10.38
N LEU A 195 13.80 -20.46 9.36
CA LEU A 195 15.15 -20.88 8.95
C LEU A 195 15.98 -19.69 8.46
N GLN A 196 15.41 -18.80 7.66
CA GLN A 196 16.09 -17.59 7.20
C GLN A 196 16.47 -16.67 8.36
N ASP A 197 15.60 -16.49 9.36
CA ASP A 197 15.89 -15.75 10.58
C ASP A 197 17.05 -16.37 11.39
N ILE A 198 17.15 -17.69 11.43
CA ILE A 198 18.25 -18.39 12.08
C ILE A 198 19.54 -18.19 11.28
N LEU A 199 19.48 -18.39 9.97
CA LEU A 199 20.64 -18.29 9.08
C LEU A 199 21.19 -16.87 8.99
N SER A 200 20.34 -15.85 9.05
CA SER A 200 20.79 -14.43 9.04
C SER A 200 21.71 -14.06 10.20
N LYS A 201 21.75 -14.89 11.24
CA LYS A 201 22.62 -14.75 12.43
C LYS A 201 23.91 -15.56 12.32
N ASP A 202 24.07 -16.32 11.23
CA ASP A 202 25.28 -17.09 10.94
C ASP A 202 26.22 -16.26 10.07
N GLU A 203 27.43 -16.00 10.56
CA GLU A 203 28.44 -15.20 9.85
C GLU A 203 28.95 -15.88 8.57
N ASN A 204 28.74 -17.19 8.43
CA ASN A 204 29.20 -17.97 7.29
C ASN A 204 28.07 -18.21 6.26
N TYR A 205 26.83 -17.82 6.57
CA TYR A 205 25.72 -18.01 5.67
C TYR A 205 25.66 -16.90 4.62
N GLN A 206 25.77 -17.29 3.36
CA GLN A 206 25.52 -16.42 2.21
C GLN A 206 24.12 -16.76 1.64
N LYS A 207 23.26 -15.76 1.52
CA LYS A 207 21.93 -15.95 0.95
C LYS A 207 22.06 -16.45 -0.50
N PRO A 208 21.33 -17.53 -0.91
CA PRO A 208 21.36 -17.99 -2.29
C PRO A 208 20.90 -16.86 -3.24
N GLY A 209 21.73 -16.57 -4.24
CA GLY A 209 21.50 -15.46 -5.17
C GLY A 209 22.39 -14.24 -4.91
N GLU A 210 22.97 -14.11 -3.73
CA GLU A 210 24.13 -13.24 -3.55
C GLU A 210 25.36 -14.01 -4.05
N GLU A 211 25.78 -13.75 -5.29
CA GLU A 211 27.12 -14.19 -5.72
C GLU A 211 28.11 -13.66 -4.69
N PRO A 212 29.14 -14.47 -4.27
CA PRO A 212 30.20 -13.94 -3.46
C PRO A 212 30.81 -12.79 -4.25
N SER A 213 30.57 -11.58 -3.78
CA SER A 213 31.23 -10.41 -4.34
C SER A 213 32.73 -10.75 -4.32
N PRO A 214 33.43 -10.85 -5.49
CA PRO A 214 34.87 -10.96 -5.47
C PRO A 214 35.32 -9.80 -4.58
N GLU A 215 36.29 -10.06 -3.67
CA GLU A 215 36.90 -9.02 -2.84
C GLU A 215 37.33 -7.85 -3.74
N GLN A 216 36.38 -6.99 -4.08
CA GLN A 216 36.66 -5.70 -4.65
C GLN A 216 37.24 -4.86 -3.51
N PRO A 217 38.37 -4.21 -3.75
CA PRO A 217 38.84 -3.19 -2.82
C PRO A 217 37.66 -2.26 -2.56
N ALA A 218 37.37 -2.03 -1.30
CA ALA A 218 36.18 -1.30 -0.85
C ALA A 218 35.94 -0.07 -1.74
N GLU A 219 35.09 -0.20 -2.74
CA GLU A 219 34.49 0.94 -3.37
C GLU A 219 33.66 1.67 -2.31
N PRO A 220 33.75 2.99 -2.24
CA PRO A 220 32.98 3.73 -1.27
C PRO A 220 31.51 3.36 -1.50
N LYS A 221 30.87 2.81 -0.46
CA LYS A 221 29.43 2.49 -0.46
C LYS A 221 28.72 3.68 -1.07
N GLN A 222 28.06 3.50 -2.22
CA GLN A 222 27.15 4.51 -2.74
C GLN A 222 26.16 4.79 -1.61
N PRO A 223 25.97 6.05 -1.23
CA PRO A 223 25.05 6.37 -0.15
C PRO A 223 23.68 5.84 -0.51
N GLU A 224 23.12 5.05 0.40
CA GLU A 224 21.75 4.55 0.31
C GLU A 224 20.81 5.73 0.07
N ILE A 225 20.03 5.67 -1.02
CA ILE A 225 19.15 6.78 -1.39
C ILE A 225 18.03 6.88 -0.36
N GLU A 226 18.04 7.92 0.46
CA GLU A 226 17.09 8.13 1.56
C GLU A 226 15.74 8.70 1.06
N TYR A 227 15.02 7.96 0.21
CA TYR A 227 13.69 8.38 -0.28
C TYR A 227 12.70 8.65 0.87
N ASN A 228 12.67 7.78 1.87
CA ASN A 228 11.74 7.90 3.00
C ASN A 228 11.95 9.18 3.79
N LYS A 229 13.19 9.60 3.97
CA LYS A 229 13.52 10.84 4.68
C LYS A 229 13.09 12.07 3.87
N ALA A 230 13.32 12.04 2.56
CA ALA A 230 12.88 13.11 1.66
C ALA A 230 11.35 13.23 1.64
N MET A 231 10.65 12.10 1.57
CA MET A 231 9.18 12.06 1.60
C MET A 231 8.61 12.56 2.93
N ALA A 232 9.23 12.21 4.06
CA ALA A 232 8.82 12.72 5.38
C ALA A 232 8.96 14.24 5.47
N SER A 233 10.10 14.80 5.01
CA SER A 233 10.35 16.24 5.00
C SER A 233 9.38 16.98 4.07
N LEU A 234 9.05 16.40 2.93
CA LEU A 234 8.05 16.95 2.00
C LEU A 234 6.65 16.97 2.64
N THR A 235 6.27 15.89 3.31
CA THR A 235 4.97 15.78 4.00
C THR A 235 4.83 16.83 5.08
N GLU A 236 5.84 17.01 5.93
CA GLU A 236 5.86 18.02 6.97
C GLU A 236 5.70 19.45 6.41
N ALA A 237 6.40 19.74 5.32
CA ALA A 237 6.30 21.03 4.63
C ALA A 237 4.90 21.29 4.05
N ILE A 238 4.28 20.27 3.48
CA ILE A 238 2.91 20.33 2.95
C ILE A 238 1.91 20.57 4.07
N GLU A 239 1.96 19.82 5.16
CA GLU A 239 1.06 19.95 6.32
C GLU A 239 1.15 21.35 6.92
N LYS A 240 2.36 21.85 7.13
CA LYS A 240 2.60 23.20 7.60
C LYS A 240 1.98 24.23 6.66
N LYS A 241 2.19 24.09 5.35
CA LYS A 241 1.67 25.03 4.36
C LYS A 241 0.15 24.99 4.23
N VAL A 242 -0.46 23.83 4.35
CA VAL A 242 -1.93 23.68 4.42
C VAL A 242 -2.51 24.50 5.58
N GLY A 243 -1.85 24.48 6.73
CA GLY A 243 -2.23 25.29 7.88
C GLY A 243 -2.12 26.81 7.61
N GLU A 244 -1.04 27.25 6.96
CA GLU A 244 -0.81 28.65 6.61
C GLU A 244 -1.80 29.19 5.57
N LEU A 245 -2.22 28.36 4.62
CA LEU A 245 -3.14 28.73 3.53
C LEU A 245 -4.60 28.88 3.99
N GLY A 246 -4.96 28.38 5.16
CA GLY A 246 -6.29 28.55 5.75
C GLY A 246 -7.42 28.11 4.82
N SER A 247 -8.32 29.03 4.43
CA SER A 247 -9.47 28.76 3.55
C SER A 247 -9.21 29.03 2.06
N ASN A 248 -7.96 29.31 1.66
CA ASN A 248 -7.61 29.60 0.27
C ASN A 248 -7.56 28.33 -0.59
N ASN A 249 -8.69 28.00 -1.23
CA ASN A 249 -8.83 26.79 -2.02
C ASN A 249 -7.97 26.80 -3.30
N ASP A 250 -7.71 27.94 -3.91
CA ASP A 250 -6.90 28.02 -5.14
C ASP A 250 -5.41 27.79 -4.84
N ALA A 251 -4.93 28.36 -3.72
CA ALA A 251 -3.57 28.11 -3.26
C ALA A 251 -3.39 26.63 -2.82
N LYS A 252 -4.42 26.01 -2.20
CA LYS A 252 -4.40 24.60 -1.86
C LYS A 252 -4.36 23.69 -3.09
N LYS A 253 -5.07 24.02 -4.17
CA LYS A 253 -4.97 23.27 -5.44
C LYS A 253 -3.55 23.31 -6.00
N LYS A 254 -2.94 24.50 -6.04
CA LYS A 254 -1.54 24.65 -6.46
C LYS A 254 -0.58 23.87 -5.58
N LEU A 255 -0.81 23.85 -4.26
CA LEU A 255 -0.01 23.05 -3.32
C LEU A 255 -0.09 21.56 -3.63
N ILE A 256 -1.28 21.03 -3.95
CA ILE A 256 -1.48 19.63 -4.33
C ILE A 256 -0.74 19.32 -5.64
N GLU A 257 -0.80 20.20 -6.63
CA GLU A 257 -0.08 20.03 -7.91
C GLU A 257 1.43 19.99 -7.69
N LEU A 258 1.98 20.91 -6.88
CA LEU A 258 3.39 20.93 -6.52
C LEU A 258 3.83 19.70 -5.73
N ALA A 259 3.00 19.26 -4.80
CA ALA A 259 3.24 18.04 -4.03
C ALA A 259 3.33 16.80 -4.93
N ASN A 260 2.39 16.63 -5.87
CA ASN A 260 2.39 15.52 -6.81
C ASN A 260 3.63 15.54 -7.73
N GLN A 261 4.03 16.72 -8.23
CA GLN A 261 5.23 16.87 -9.04
C GLN A 261 6.49 16.51 -8.24
N ALA A 262 6.57 16.96 -6.98
CA ALA A 262 7.68 16.65 -6.10
C ALA A 262 7.80 15.17 -5.77
N ILE A 263 6.68 14.51 -5.46
CA ILE A 263 6.61 13.07 -5.20
C ILE A 263 7.13 12.30 -6.43
N THR A 264 6.65 12.64 -7.62
CA THR A 264 7.11 11.99 -8.86
C THR A 264 8.60 12.20 -9.07
N ALA A 265 9.11 13.42 -8.92
CA ALA A 265 10.52 13.74 -9.11
C ALA A 265 11.43 13.01 -8.09
N ILE A 266 11.00 12.88 -6.83
CA ILE A 266 11.72 12.13 -5.81
C ILE A 266 11.71 10.62 -6.15
N GLN A 267 10.59 10.07 -6.60
CA GLN A 267 10.46 8.65 -6.94
C GLN A 267 11.24 8.24 -8.20
N GLU A 268 11.39 9.15 -9.15
CA GLU A 268 12.14 8.92 -10.40
C GLU A 268 13.65 9.17 -10.25
N ALA A 269 14.10 9.80 -9.16
CA ALA A 269 15.48 10.09 -8.88
C ALA A 269 16.30 8.80 -8.71
N LYS A 270 17.48 8.75 -9.32
CA LYS A 270 18.37 7.58 -9.30
C LYS A 270 19.59 7.77 -8.39
N THR A 271 19.76 8.96 -7.84
CA THR A 271 20.86 9.31 -6.95
C THR A 271 20.37 10.12 -5.75
N GLN A 272 21.09 10.08 -4.63
CA GLN A 272 20.78 10.90 -3.46
C GLN A 272 20.82 12.40 -3.79
N GLU A 273 21.70 12.82 -4.69
CA GLU A 273 21.78 14.22 -5.13
C GLU A 273 20.53 14.65 -5.88
N GLU A 274 20.01 13.80 -6.76
CA GLU A 274 18.74 14.06 -7.48
C GLU A 274 17.56 14.12 -6.49
N VAL A 275 17.50 13.23 -5.50
CA VAL A 275 16.48 13.27 -4.44
C VAL A 275 16.55 14.58 -3.66
N ASN A 276 17.75 14.97 -3.23
CA ASN A 276 17.93 16.23 -2.49
C ASN A 276 17.53 17.44 -3.31
N LYS A 277 17.92 17.49 -4.59
CA LYS A 277 17.57 18.56 -5.51
C LYS A 277 16.07 18.65 -5.77
N ALA A 278 15.41 17.51 -5.94
CA ALA A 278 13.96 17.45 -6.11
C ALA A 278 13.24 17.97 -4.85
N LEU A 279 13.69 17.54 -3.68
CA LEU A 279 13.15 18.00 -2.39
C LEU A 279 13.36 19.49 -2.17
N GLU A 280 14.57 20.02 -2.38
CA GLU A 280 14.88 21.45 -2.22
C GLU A 280 14.02 22.30 -3.14
N SER A 281 13.92 21.92 -4.42
CA SER A 281 13.08 22.62 -5.40
C SER A 281 11.61 22.63 -4.97
N ALA A 282 11.10 21.52 -4.45
CA ALA A 282 9.73 21.42 -3.97
C ALA A 282 9.49 22.32 -2.75
N LEU A 283 10.38 22.27 -1.75
CA LEU A 283 10.29 23.08 -0.53
C LEU A 283 10.34 24.59 -0.87
N GLU A 284 11.18 24.99 -1.80
CA GLU A 284 11.25 26.37 -2.25
C GLU A 284 9.93 26.82 -2.92
N GLN A 285 9.37 26.02 -3.81
CA GLN A 285 8.10 26.32 -4.49
C GLN A 285 6.92 26.35 -3.52
N ILE A 286 6.85 25.41 -2.57
CA ILE A 286 5.84 25.34 -1.51
C ILE A 286 5.95 26.59 -0.62
N SER A 287 7.17 27.01 -0.26
CA SER A 287 7.37 28.19 0.60
C SER A 287 6.86 29.48 -0.04
N LYS A 288 6.98 29.60 -1.37
CA LYS A 288 6.54 30.77 -2.17
C LYS A 288 5.02 30.86 -2.36
N LEU A 289 4.25 29.82 -2.01
CA LEU A 289 2.80 29.89 -2.04
C LEU A 289 2.31 30.84 -0.94
N GLU A 290 1.80 32.00 -1.33
CA GLU A 290 1.23 32.97 -0.41
C GLU A 290 -0.24 32.65 -0.13
N ALA A 291 -0.66 32.82 1.14
CA ALA A 291 -2.07 32.93 1.45
C ALA A 291 -2.59 34.18 0.70
N ALA A 292 -3.65 34.05 -0.10
CA ALA A 292 -4.23 35.20 -0.75
C ALA A 292 -4.47 36.27 0.32
N LYS A 293 -3.91 37.44 0.10
CA LYS A 293 -4.21 38.61 0.94
C LYS A 293 -5.74 38.71 0.98
N PRO A 294 -6.37 38.79 2.16
CA PRO A 294 -7.81 38.92 2.21
C PRO A 294 -8.19 40.12 1.34
N GLU A 295 -9.00 39.88 0.30
CA GLU A 295 -9.59 40.96 -0.45
C GLU A 295 -10.26 41.87 0.57
N ARG A 296 -9.76 43.11 0.64
CA ARG A 296 -10.40 44.15 1.44
C ARG A 296 -11.86 44.13 1.07
N PRO A 297 -12.80 43.97 2.01
CA PRO A 297 -14.21 44.05 1.71
C PRO A 297 -14.42 45.27 0.85
N ALA A 298 -15.05 45.14 -0.32
CA ALA A 298 -15.39 46.27 -1.17
C ALA A 298 -16.13 47.29 -0.27
N GLU A 299 -15.60 48.50 -0.21
CA GLU A 299 -16.26 49.60 0.52
C GLU A 299 -17.73 49.64 0.07
N PRO A 300 -18.68 49.66 1.00
CA PRO A 300 -20.09 49.72 0.64
C PRO A 300 -20.29 50.95 -0.23
N LYS A 301 -20.77 50.75 -1.46
CA LYS A 301 -21.14 51.83 -2.37
C LYS A 301 -22.03 52.78 -1.62
N LYS A 302 -21.57 54.02 -1.46
CA LYS A 302 -22.33 55.10 -0.85
C LYS A 302 -23.73 55.09 -1.42
N PRO A 303 -24.79 55.07 -0.61
CA PRO A 303 -26.16 55.11 -1.07
C PRO A 303 -26.32 56.30 -2.00
N ALA A 304 -26.92 56.06 -3.18
CA ALA A 304 -27.28 57.16 -4.11
C ALA A 304 -28.16 58.16 -3.37
N GLU A 305 -27.80 59.40 -3.42
CA GLU A 305 -28.58 60.53 -2.87
C GLU A 305 -29.98 60.46 -3.45
N PRO A 306 -31.07 60.53 -2.65
CA PRO A 306 -32.41 60.47 -3.16
C PRO A 306 -32.67 61.63 -4.10
N GLU A 307 -33.16 61.33 -5.30
CA GLU A 307 -33.59 62.31 -6.27
C GLU A 307 -34.61 63.21 -5.64
N LYS A 308 -34.39 64.55 -5.78
CA LYS A 308 -35.26 65.59 -5.29
C LYS A 308 -36.61 65.46 -5.95
N PRO A 309 -37.75 65.48 -5.22
CA PRO A 309 -39.07 65.34 -5.79
C PRO A 309 -39.32 66.45 -6.81
N ALA A 310 -39.81 66.09 -7.99
CA ALA A 310 -40.26 67.02 -9.01
C ALA A 310 -41.31 67.95 -8.41
N GLN A 311 -41.17 69.23 -8.66
CA GLN A 311 -42.18 70.23 -8.25
C GLN A 311 -43.51 69.95 -9.00
N PRO A 312 -44.66 70.03 -8.34
CA PRO A 312 -45.93 69.89 -8.98
C PRO A 312 -46.18 71.02 -9.98
N GLU A 313 -46.58 70.65 -11.20
CA GLU A 313 -47.00 71.60 -12.23
C GLU A 313 -48.19 72.43 -11.76
N LYS A 314 -48.11 73.74 -12.04
CA LYS A 314 -49.10 74.77 -11.73
C LYS A 314 -50.38 74.53 -12.50
N PRO A 315 -51.57 74.51 -11.91
CA PRO A 315 -52.82 74.31 -12.64
C PRO A 315 -53.04 75.38 -13.70
N ALA A 316 -53.47 74.97 -14.87
CA ALA A 316 -53.89 75.84 -15.97
C ALA A 316 -55.11 76.63 -15.54
N GLN A 317 -55.11 77.95 -15.84
CA GLN A 317 -56.27 78.84 -15.61
C GLN A 317 -57.40 78.49 -16.58
N PRO A 318 -58.61 78.57 -16.11
CA PRO A 318 -59.83 78.32 -16.97
C PRO A 318 -60.02 79.50 -17.97
N GLU A 319 -60.21 79.13 -19.21
CA GLU A 319 -60.67 80.08 -20.25
C GLU A 319 -62.01 80.63 -19.94
N LYS A 320 -62.18 81.94 -20.20
CA LYS A 320 -63.42 82.70 -20.02
C LYS A 320 -64.32 82.49 -21.23
N PRO A 321 -65.63 82.24 -21.05
CA PRO A 321 -66.54 82.13 -22.18
C PRO A 321 -66.84 83.49 -22.77
N ALA A 322 -67.13 83.48 -24.10
CA ALA A 322 -67.54 84.64 -24.90
C ALA A 322 -68.95 85.10 -24.60
#